data_0ad0e3f3f9eb7c5ca1e4c5c140d3823e
#
_entry.id   0ad0e3f3f9eb7c5ca1e4c5c140d3823e
#
_cell.length_a   1.000
_cell.length_b   1.000
_cell.length_c   1.000
_cell.angle_alpha   90.00
_cell.angle_beta   90.00
_cell.angle_gamma   90.00
#
_symmetry.space_group_name_H-M   'P 1'
#
loop_
_entity.id
_entity.type
_entity.pdbx_description
1 polymer ?
#
loop_
_entity_poly.entity_id
_entity_poly.type
_entity_poly.pdbx_seq_one_letter_code
_entity_poly.pdbx_strand_id
1 'polypeptide(L)'
;MPMMLPNKLFVLLLSLPALTAAFKLPASPGLTSAPQISSSAQPRIAQPPKCAESIVRGVGEGRKLQSPSGINTQPVIVQAGIVLAIFAAIGAGTAILHGPIFDAVRGSDLWNLSRPTWPILGFIYLAAGIAHFTEADGFENITPPNGTWGFYYTPFSPRFNVLWTGAVEIFGGGWMLFGAASQLAGIALPAALGPVVSDGALTLFLLTAIVTPANVYALTHGANFPLDLETPPKAHAIRLAFQSVLLAMLLEMAQPTLLDAQYNLGLL
;
A
#
# COMPACT_ATOMS: atom_id res chain seq x y z
N MET A 1 -39.10 -6.20 -3.86
CA MET A 1 -37.83 -6.50 -4.54
C MET A 1 -36.95 -5.26 -4.39
N PRO A 2 -35.98 -5.19 -3.47
CA PRO A 2 -35.12 -4.02 -3.37
C PRO A 2 -33.97 -4.14 -4.36
N MET A 3 -33.78 -3.10 -5.16
CA MET A 3 -32.62 -2.91 -6.03
C MET A 3 -31.34 -2.80 -5.18
N MET A 4 -30.70 -3.95 -4.96
CA MET A 4 -29.38 -4.00 -4.32
C MET A 4 -28.32 -3.98 -5.44
N LEU A 5 -27.75 -2.81 -5.73
CA LEU A 5 -26.45 -2.67 -6.41
C LEU A 5 -26.16 -1.18 -6.61
N PRO A 6 -25.17 -0.61 -5.93
CA PRO A 6 -23.91 -0.33 -6.62
C PRO A 6 -22.63 -0.48 -5.77
N ASN A 7 -22.69 -0.59 -4.43
CA ASN A 7 -21.49 -0.51 -3.61
C ASN A 7 -20.59 -1.77 -3.62
N LYS A 8 -21.20 -2.97 -3.73
CA LYS A 8 -20.45 -4.24 -3.69
C LYS A 8 -19.67 -4.50 -4.98
N LEU A 9 -20.14 -4.00 -6.12
CA LEU A 9 -19.45 -4.16 -7.41
C LEU A 9 -18.20 -3.27 -7.51
N PHE A 10 -18.20 -2.11 -6.85
CA PHE A 10 -17.08 -1.18 -6.85
C PHE A 10 -15.86 -1.72 -6.06
N VAL A 11 -16.12 -2.36 -4.92
CA VAL A 11 -15.06 -3.01 -4.11
C VAL A 11 -14.48 -4.22 -4.84
N LEU A 12 -15.31 -5.01 -5.52
CA LEU A 12 -14.86 -6.18 -6.28
C LEU A 12 -14.08 -5.79 -7.55
N LEU A 13 -14.44 -4.70 -8.20
CA LEU A 13 -13.77 -4.21 -9.42
C LEU A 13 -12.39 -3.59 -9.12
N LEU A 14 -12.17 -3.05 -7.93
CA LEU A 14 -10.87 -2.51 -7.51
C LEU A 14 -9.86 -3.58 -7.10
N SER A 15 -10.32 -4.79 -6.73
CA SER A 15 -9.46 -5.80 -6.11
C SER A 15 -8.84 -6.81 -7.09
N LEU A 16 -9.50 -7.14 -8.22
CA LEU A 16 -9.04 -8.22 -9.10
C LEU A 16 -7.91 -7.87 -10.10
N PRO A 17 -7.91 -6.75 -10.82
CA PRO A 17 -6.88 -6.53 -11.82
C PRO A 17 -5.53 -6.07 -11.27
N ALA A 18 -5.50 -5.42 -10.09
CA ALA A 18 -4.24 -4.93 -9.51
C ALA A 18 -3.41 -6.05 -8.87
N LEU A 19 -4.06 -7.05 -8.27
CA LEU A 19 -3.36 -8.18 -7.66
C LEU A 19 -2.77 -9.12 -8.71
N THR A 20 -3.46 -9.34 -9.82
CA THR A 20 -2.96 -10.20 -10.92
C THR A 20 -1.89 -9.53 -11.77
N ALA A 21 -1.86 -8.20 -11.87
CA ALA A 21 -0.82 -7.47 -12.58
C ALA A 21 0.52 -7.45 -11.81
N ALA A 22 0.47 -7.48 -10.47
CA ALA A 22 1.65 -7.45 -9.63
C ALA A 22 2.49 -8.75 -9.65
N PHE A 23 1.94 -9.87 -10.16
CA PHE A 23 2.59 -11.19 -10.14
C PHE A 23 2.87 -11.78 -11.52
N LYS A 24 2.91 -10.98 -12.58
CA LYS A 24 3.31 -11.48 -13.90
C LYS A 24 4.83 -11.63 -13.96
N LEU A 25 5.31 -12.87 -13.85
CA LEU A 25 6.71 -13.22 -14.13
C LEU A 25 7.00 -12.97 -15.61
N PRO A 26 8.09 -12.27 -15.97
CA PRO A 26 8.47 -12.09 -17.35
C PRO A 26 8.90 -13.45 -17.96
N ALA A 27 8.41 -13.74 -19.15
CA ALA A 27 8.89 -14.88 -19.95
C ALA A 27 10.38 -14.65 -20.28
N SER A 28 11.21 -15.66 -20.05
CA SER A 28 12.65 -15.63 -20.35
C SER A 28 12.86 -15.29 -21.82
N PRO A 29 13.70 -14.28 -22.16
CA PRO A 29 14.12 -14.09 -23.54
C PRO A 29 15.08 -15.20 -23.96
N GLY A 30 14.77 -15.86 -25.09
CA GLY A 30 15.60 -16.87 -25.68
C GLY A 30 16.99 -16.33 -26.05
N LEU A 31 18.01 -17.11 -25.72
CA LEU A 31 19.40 -16.91 -26.13
C LEU A 31 19.48 -16.94 -27.65
N THR A 32 19.67 -15.80 -28.29
CA THR A 32 20.16 -15.71 -29.68
C THR A 32 21.62 -15.31 -29.67
N SER A 33 22.42 -16.11 -30.39
CA SER A 33 23.85 -15.98 -30.57
C SER A 33 24.32 -14.61 -31.05
N ALA A 34 25.39 -14.10 -30.42
CA ALA A 34 26.06 -12.87 -30.77
C ALA A 34 26.82 -12.93 -32.10
N PRO A 35 26.80 -11.90 -32.94
CA PRO A 35 27.80 -11.74 -34.01
C PRO A 35 29.04 -11.05 -33.46
N GLN A 36 30.23 -11.63 -33.79
CA GLN A 36 31.53 -10.99 -33.57
C GLN A 36 31.67 -9.76 -34.46
N ILE A 37 31.99 -8.61 -33.88
CA ILE A 37 32.39 -7.42 -34.63
C ILE A 37 33.85 -7.10 -34.29
N SER A 38 34.61 -6.98 -35.38
CA SER A 38 36.02 -6.67 -35.42
C SER A 38 36.36 -5.27 -34.85
N SER A 39 37.50 -5.23 -34.19
CA SER A 39 38.19 -4.07 -33.62
C SER A 39 38.59 -3.06 -34.71
N SER A 40 38.19 -1.82 -34.54
CA SER A 40 39.04 -0.61 -34.72
C SER A 40 38.16 0.65 -34.87
N ALA A 41 38.12 1.43 -33.85
CA ALA A 41 37.99 2.90 -33.78
C ALA A 41 37.42 3.25 -32.38
N GLN A 42 38.22 3.92 -31.55
CA GLN A 42 37.69 4.52 -30.33
C GLN A 42 36.71 5.65 -30.73
N PRO A 43 35.43 5.52 -30.40
CA PRO A 43 34.53 6.66 -30.52
C PRO A 43 34.68 7.54 -29.27
N ARG A 44 34.80 8.84 -29.52
CA ARG A 44 34.59 9.87 -28.49
C ARG A 44 33.29 9.53 -27.75
N ILE A 45 33.41 9.28 -26.46
CA ILE A 45 32.25 9.14 -25.58
C ILE A 45 31.51 10.48 -25.61
N ALA A 46 30.45 10.54 -26.41
CA ALA A 46 29.51 11.63 -26.34
C ALA A 46 28.90 11.63 -24.94
N GLN A 47 28.98 12.75 -24.24
CA GLN A 47 28.31 12.92 -22.97
C GLN A 47 26.80 12.58 -23.17
N PRO A 48 26.19 11.76 -22.30
CA PRO A 48 24.78 11.48 -22.43
C PRO A 48 23.98 12.78 -22.35
N PRO A 49 22.91 12.92 -23.13
CA PRO A 49 22.09 14.12 -23.11
C PRO A 49 21.58 14.38 -21.71
N LYS A 50 21.57 15.64 -21.27
CA LYS A 50 21.14 16.08 -19.93
C LYS A 50 19.74 15.57 -19.50
N CYS A 51 18.93 15.09 -20.45
CA CYS A 51 17.66 14.43 -20.18
C CYS A 51 17.79 13.04 -19.51
N ALA A 52 18.93 12.33 -19.68
CA ALA A 52 19.15 11.05 -19.02
C ALA A 52 19.49 11.21 -17.52
N GLU A 53 20.06 12.35 -17.13
CA GLU A 53 20.31 12.66 -15.72
C GLU A 53 19.02 12.97 -14.95
N SER A 54 17.97 13.46 -15.61
CA SER A 54 16.69 13.76 -14.93
C SER A 54 15.87 12.52 -14.62
N ILE A 55 16.08 11.40 -15.33
CA ILE A 55 15.38 10.14 -15.09
C ILE A 55 16.00 9.39 -13.91
N VAL A 56 17.29 9.58 -13.65
CA VAL A 56 17.99 8.99 -12.50
C VAL A 56 17.78 9.82 -11.22
N ARG A 57 17.42 11.10 -11.33
CA ARG A 57 17.13 11.99 -10.20
C ARG A 57 15.84 11.65 -9.43
N GLY A 58 15.06 10.67 -9.88
CA GLY A 58 13.83 10.27 -9.21
C GLY A 58 14.03 9.49 -7.90
N VAL A 59 15.24 9.15 -7.51
CA VAL A 59 15.51 8.38 -6.31
C VAL A 59 16.52 9.11 -5.45
N GLY A 60 16.03 10.04 -4.66
CA GLY A 60 16.75 10.44 -3.46
C GLY A 60 17.93 11.41 -3.59
N GLU A 61 18.21 12.00 -4.76
CA GLU A 61 19.32 12.93 -4.96
C GLU A 61 18.94 14.42 -4.84
N GLY A 62 18.29 14.82 -3.83
CA GLY A 62 17.96 16.25 -3.69
C GLY A 62 17.86 16.76 -2.28
N ARG A 63 17.66 15.86 -1.35
CA ARG A 63 17.67 16.15 0.08
C ARG A 63 18.73 15.27 0.70
N LYS A 64 19.40 15.71 1.77
CA LYS A 64 20.35 14.89 2.51
C LYS A 64 19.65 13.63 3.02
N LEU A 65 19.61 12.62 2.17
CA LEU A 65 19.04 11.34 2.51
C LEU A 65 19.95 10.65 3.48
N GLN A 66 19.37 10.11 4.51
CA GLN A 66 20.07 9.13 5.33
C GLN A 66 20.37 7.91 4.45
N SER A 67 21.51 7.31 4.68
CA SER A 67 21.96 6.12 3.96
C SER A 67 20.84 5.11 3.90
N PRO A 68 20.50 4.55 2.74
CA PRO A 68 19.55 3.45 2.62
C PRO A 68 19.99 2.29 3.51
N SER A 69 19.07 1.38 3.81
CA SER A 69 19.33 0.21 4.67
C SER A 69 20.46 -0.71 4.19
N GLY A 70 20.97 -0.50 2.96
CA GLY A 70 21.96 -1.36 2.31
C GLY A 70 21.33 -2.55 1.58
N ILE A 71 20.01 -2.72 1.66
CA ILE A 71 19.30 -3.79 0.93
C ILE A 71 19.37 -3.54 -0.58
N ASN A 72 19.26 -2.29 -1.01
CA ASN A 72 19.34 -1.88 -2.42
C ASN A 72 20.68 -2.17 -3.09
N THR A 73 21.77 -2.39 -2.31
CA THR A 73 23.09 -2.74 -2.85
C THR A 73 23.30 -4.24 -3.02
N GLN A 74 22.38 -5.06 -2.53
CA GLN A 74 22.45 -6.51 -2.64
C GLN A 74 22.07 -6.97 -4.06
N PRO A 75 22.51 -8.17 -4.48
CA PRO A 75 22.00 -8.79 -5.70
C PRO A 75 20.48 -8.85 -5.73
N VAL A 76 19.87 -8.63 -6.90
CA VAL A 76 18.40 -8.52 -7.06
C VAL A 76 17.65 -9.71 -6.45
N ILE A 77 18.18 -10.92 -6.58
CA ILE A 77 17.56 -12.12 -5.98
C ILE A 77 17.54 -12.07 -4.45
N VAL A 78 18.58 -11.49 -3.84
CA VAL A 78 18.65 -11.29 -2.38
C VAL A 78 17.66 -10.20 -1.96
N GLN A 79 17.59 -9.09 -2.70
CA GLN A 79 16.59 -8.05 -2.48
C GLN A 79 15.18 -8.64 -2.52
N ALA A 80 14.85 -9.41 -3.57
CA ALA A 80 13.56 -10.08 -3.70
C ALA A 80 13.24 -10.97 -2.49
N GLY A 81 14.18 -11.81 -2.08
CA GLY A 81 14.03 -12.69 -0.91
C GLY A 81 13.74 -11.91 0.38
N ILE A 82 14.48 -10.84 0.63
CA ILE A 82 14.28 -9.98 1.81
C ILE A 82 12.90 -9.32 1.78
N VAL A 83 12.51 -8.76 0.63
CA VAL A 83 11.24 -8.05 0.47
C VAL A 83 10.05 -8.99 0.62
N LEU A 84 10.12 -10.19 0.04
CA LEU A 84 9.09 -11.22 0.22
C LEU A 84 8.99 -11.66 1.69
N ALA A 85 10.12 -11.79 2.39
CA ALA A 85 10.13 -12.09 3.82
C ALA A 85 9.49 -10.96 4.66
N ILE A 86 9.70 -9.69 4.28
CA ILE A 86 9.04 -8.55 4.92
C ILE A 86 7.52 -8.62 4.69
N PHE A 87 7.06 -8.87 3.46
CA PHE A 87 5.62 -9.01 3.18
C PHE A 87 5.01 -10.16 3.96
N ALA A 88 5.69 -11.32 4.01
CA ALA A 88 5.25 -12.46 4.80
C ALA A 88 5.19 -12.14 6.30
N ALA A 89 6.15 -11.39 6.83
CA ALA A 89 6.18 -10.97 8.23
C ALA A 89 5.02 -10.02 8.56
N ILE A 90 4.70 -9.06 7.68
CA ILE A 90 3.55 -8.16 7.85
C ILE A 90 2.26 -8.97 7.83
N GLY A 91 2.08 -9.88 6.87
CA GLY A 91 0.90 -10.73 6.78
C GLY A 91 0.73 -11.64 8.00
N ALA A 92 1.81 -12.30 8.42
CA ALA A 92 1.80 -13.15 9.61
C ALA A 92 1.53 -12.34 10.89
N GLY A 93 2.16 -11.17 11.03
CA GLY A 93 1.90 -10.25 12.14
C GLY A 93 0.44 -9.81 12.20
N THR A 94 -0.14 -9.48 11.04
CA THR A 94 -1.57 -9.15 10.93
C THR A 94 -2.46 -10.31 11.36
N ALA A 95 -2.18 -11.52 10.89
CA ALA A 95 -2.95 -12.73 11.23
C ALA A 95 -2.86 -13.07 12.71
N ILE A 96 -1.67 -12.99 13.31
CA ILE A 96 -1.44 -13.23 14.74
C ILE A 96 -2.18 -12.20 15.60
N LEU A 97 -2.13 -10.93 15.22
CA LEU A 97 -2.83 -9.85 15.92
C LEU A 97 -4.36 -10.03 15.83
N HIS A 98 -4.87 -10.20 14.60
CA HIS A 98 -6.31 -10.30 14.35
C HIS A 98 -6.94 -11.58 14.96
N GLY A 99 -6.24 -12.71 14.90
CA GLY A 99 -6.70 -13.98 15.49
C GLY A 99 -6.34 -14.07 16.97
N PRO A 100 -5.28 -14.83 17.34
CA PRO A 100 -5.05 -15.23 18.73
C PRO A 100 -4.92 -14.04 19.70
N ILE A 101 -4.36 -12.89 19.30
CA ILE A 101 -4.20 -11.77 20.22
C ILE A 101 -5.54 -11.06 20.45
N PHE A 102 -6.26 -10.69 19.38
CA PHE A 102 -7.57 -10.05 19.54
C PHE A 102 -8.58 -10.99 20.21
N ASP A 103 -8.55 -12.29 19.91
CA ASP A 103 -9.41 -13.30 20.57
C ASP A 103 -9.16 -13.37 22.07
N ALA A 104 -7.89 -13.28 22.49
CA ALA A 104 -7.53 -13.31 23.91
C ALA A 104 -7.97 -12.06 24.67
N VAL A 105 -8.09 -10.91 24.02
CA VAL A 105 -8.51 -9.64 24.67
C VAL A 105 -9.96 -9.27 24.40
N ARG A 106 -10.62 -9.94 23.43
CA ARG A 106 -12.01 -9.67 23.07
C ARG A 106 -12.93 -9.87 24.29
N GLY A 107 -13.76 -8.87 24.57
CA GLY A 107 -14.64 -8.86 25.73
C GLY A 107 -14.01 -8.33 27.03
N SER A 108 -12.71 -8.03 27.05
CA SER A 108 -12.08 -7.31 28.17
C SER A 108 -12.56 -5.86 28.24
N ASP A 109 -12.43 -5.24 29.42
CA ASP A 109 -12.77 -3.82 29.60
C ASP A 109 -11.96 -2.92 28.67
N LEU A 110 -10.67 -3.22 28.47
CA LEU A 110 -9.79 -2.50 27.54
C LEU A 110 -10.31 -2.61 26.11
N TRP A 111 -10.72 -3.80 25.68
CA TRP A 111 -11.30 -4.00 24.36
C TRP A 111 -12.59 -3.20 24.20
N ASN A 112 -13.52 -3.33 25.14
CA ASN A 112 -14.82 -2.67 25.10
C ASN A 112 -14.69 -1.14 25.11
N LEU A 113 -13.65 -0.60 25.78
CA LEU A 113 -13.35 0.83 25.79
C LEU A 113 -12.68 1.30 24.49
N SER A 114 -11.70 0.54 23.98
CA SER A 114 -10.89 0.97 22.85
C SER A 114 -11.53 0.73 21.49
N ARG A 115 -12.20 -0.41 21.29
CA ARG A 115 -12.74 -0.83 20.00
C ARG A 115 -13.70 0.20 19.35
N PRO A 116 -14.59 0.87 20.09
CA PRO A 116 -15.47 1.91 19.53
C PRO A 116 -14.73 3.16 19.03
N THR A 117 -13.49 3.39 19.48
CA THR A 117 -12.70 4.55 19.06
C THR A 117 -11.90 4.32 17.79
N TRP A 118 -11.76 3.08 17.33
CA TRP A 118 -10.92 2.76 16.17
C TRP A 118 -11.31 3.45 14.87
N PRO A 119 -12.59 3.77 14.60
CA PRO A 119 -12.95 4.53 13.40
C PRO A 119 -12.28 5.91 13.29
N ILE A 120 -11.66 6.43 14.39
CA ILE A 120 -10.84 7.66 14.36
C ILE A 120 -9.66 7.54 13.38
N LEU A 121 -9.21 6.33 13.04
CA LEU A 121 -8.22 6.08 12.01
C LEU A 121 -8.63 6.71 10.67
N GLY A 122 -9.93 6.88 10.43
CA GLY A 122 -10.43 7.58 9.26
C GLY A 122 -9.90 8.99 9.10
N PHE A 123 -9.62 9.71 10.20
CA PHE A 123 -8.98 11.04 10.13
C PHE A 123 -7.55 10.96 9.61
N ILE A 124 -6.80 9.93 9.99
CA ILE A 124 -5.42 9.73 9.54
C ILE A 124 -5.42 9.48 8.04
N TYR A 125 -6.28 8.60 7.55
CA TYR A 125 -6.41 8.32 6.12
C TYR A 125 -6.95 9.51 5.33
N LEU A 126 -7.93 10.23 5.88
CA LEU A 126 -8.45 11.44 5.23
C LEU A 126 -7.34 12.50 5.08
N ALA A 127 -6.56 12.75 6.13
CA ALA A 127 -5.44 13.68 6.09
C ALA A 127 -4.34 13.20 5.12
N ALA A 128 -3.99 11.90 5.15
CA ALA A 128 -3.02 11.31 4.24
C ALA A 128 -3.51 11.42 2.78
N GLY A 129 -4.77 11.10 2.52
CA GLY A 129 -5.36 11.21 1.20
C GLY A 129 -5.34 12.65 0.65
N ILE A 130 -5.62 13.65 1.47
CA ILE A 130 -5.47 15.07 1.09
C ILE A 130 -4.00 15.37 0.77
N ALA A 131 -3.06 14.89 1.58
CA ALA A 131 -1.63 15.09 1.37
C ALA A 131 -1.15 14.48 0.03
N HIS A 132 -1.75 13.42 -0.47
CA HIS A 132 -1.46 12.88 -1.79
C HIS A 132 -1.70 13.89 -2.94
N PHE A 133 -2.57 14.87 -2.74
CA PHE A 133 -2.82 15.91 -3.73
C PHE A 133 -1.98 17.16 -3.50
N THR A 134 -1.68 17.51 -2.25
CA THR A 134 -0.89 18.72 -1.92
C THR A 134 0.61 18.49 -2.01
N GLU A 135 1.08 17.25 -1.69
CA GLU A 135 2.49 16.86 -1.62
C GLU A 135 2.79 15.67 -2.58
N ALA A 136 2.11 15.66 -3.73
CA ALA A 136 2.15 14.53 -4.65
C ALA A 136 3.57 14.13 -5.07
N ASP A 137 4.45 15.10 -5.31
CA ASP A 137 5.85 14.85 -5.71
C ASP A 137 6.63 14.07 -4.62
N GLY A 138 6.32 14.34 -3.34
CA GLY A 138 6.88 13.60 -2.22
C GLY A 138 6.42 12.14 -2.19
N PHE A 139 5.15 11.88 -2.50
CA PHE A 139 4.60 10.53 -2.59
C PHE A 139 5.08 9.77 -3.83
N GLU A 140 5.34 10.47 -4.96
CA GLU A 140 5.96 9.84 -6.13
C GLU A 140 7.33 9.26 -5.81
N ASN A 141 8.13 9.93 -4.94
CA ASN A 141 9.45 9.48 -4.54
C ASN A 141 9.45 8.13 -3.80
N ILE A 142 8.37 7.75 -3.14
CA ILE A 142 8.24 6.46 -2.48
C ILE A 142 7.54 5.39 -3.34
N THR A 143 7.10 5.75 -4.55
CA THR A 143 6.52 4.79 -5.48
C THR A 143 7.64 3.99 -6.16
N PRO A 144 7.72 2.65 -5.96
CA PRO A 144 8.79 1.87 -6.57
C PRO A 144 8.73 1.94 -8.10
N PRO A 145 9.87 2.19 -8.80
CA PRO A 145 9.94 2.04 -10.24
C PRO A 145 9.67 0.60 -10.70
N ASN A 146 9.18 0.43 -11.92
CA ASN A 146 9.01 -0.89 -12.51
C ASN A 146 10.35 -1.64 -12.59
N GLY A 147 10.35 -2.91 -12.23
CA GLY A 147 11.55 -3.75 -12.14
C GLY A 147 12.23 -3.72 -10.77
N THR A 148 11.79 -2.87 -9.83
CA THR A 148 12.31 -2.86 -8.47
C THR A 148 12.24 -4.27 -7.85
N TRP A 149 13.32 -4.68 -7.18
CA TRP A 149 13.51 -6.03 -6.63
C TRP A 149 13.37 -7.17 -7.63
N GLY A 150 13.33 -6.88 -8.95
CA GLY A 150 13.18 -7.85 -10.02
C GLY A 150 11.76 -8.36 -10.29
N PHE A 151 10.79 -8.01 -9.43
CA PHE A 151 9.41 -8.49 -9.58
C PHE A 151 8.33 -7.42 -9.50
N TYR A 152 8.63 -6.21 -8.98
CA TYR A 152 7.62 -5.17 -8.86
C TYR A 152 7.31 -4.55 -10.22
N TYR A 153 6.04 -4.58 -10.58
CA TYR A 153 5.53 -3.94 -11.79
C TYR A 153 4.14 -3.33 -11.55
N THR A 154 3.94 -2.13 -12.05
CA THR A 154 2.64 -1.47 -12.13
C THR A 154 2.42 -0.94 -13.53
N PRO A 155 1.21 -1.07 -14.11
CA PRO A 155 0.90 -0.49 -15.43
C PRO A 155 0.70 1.03 -15.38
N PHE A 156 0.64 1.60 -14.18
CA PHE A 156 0.30 3.00 -13.96
C PHE A 156 1.55 3.86 -13.76
N SER A 157 1.47 5.14 -14.14
CA SER A 157 2.52 6.11 -13.81
C SER A 157 2.59 6.35 -12.29
N PRO A 158 3.76 6.73 -11.74
CA PRO A 158 3.88 7.08 -10.31
C PRO A 158 2.83 8.13 -9.89
N ARG A 159 2.65 9.18 -10.69
CA ARG A 159 1.66 10.23 -10.43
C ARG A 159 0.23 9.68 -10.35
N PHE A 160 -0.15 8.80 -11.28
CA PHE A 160 -1.48 8.18 -11.24
C PHE A 160 -1.64 7.32 -9.98
N ASN A 161 -0.59 6.52 -9.62
CA ASN A 161 -0.62 5.72 -8.39
C ASN A 161 -0.86 6.59 -7.16
N VAL A 162 -0.19 7.72 -7.05
CA VAL A 162 -0.35 8.67 -5.95
C VAL A 162 -1.77 9.23 -5.90
N LEU A 163 -2.31 9.68 -7.03
CA LEU A 163 -3.61 10.35 -7.04
C LEU A 163 -4.78 9.40 -6.76
N TRP A 164 -4.78 8.19 -7.36
CA TRP A 164 -5.89 7.25 -7.12
C TRP A 164 -5.87 6.69 -5.68
N THR A 165 -4.67 6.44 -5.12
CA THR A 165 -4.55 5.99 -3.72
C THR A 165 -5.03 7.07 -2.76
N GLY A 166 -4.65 8.33 -3.00
CA GLY A 166 -5.18 9.46 -2.23
C GLY A 166 -6.69 9.61 -2.30
N ALA A 167 -7.29 9.43 -3.49
CA ALA A 167 -8.75 9.46 -3.64
C ALA A 167 -9.43 8.33 -2.85
N VAL A 168 -8.87 7.13 -2.84
CA VAL A 168 -9.40 5.99 -2.07
C VAL A 168 -9.22 6.20 -0.56
N GLU A 169 -8.12 6.82 -0.12
CA GLU A 169 -7.92 7.20 1.28
C GLU A 169 -8.95 8.21 1.76
N ILE A 170 -9.23 9.26 0.96
CA ILE A 170 -10.26 10.25 1.26
C ILE A 170 -11.63 9.57 1.34
N PHE A 171 -11.97 8.75 0.35
CA PHE A 171 -13.25 8.07 0.33
C PHE A 171 -13.41 7.10 1.50
N GLY A 172 -12.46 6.17 1.70
CA GLY A 172 -12.54 5.15 2.75
C GLY A 172 -12.50 5.76 4.15
N GLY A 173 -11.61 6.74 4.38
CA GLY A 173 -11.52 7.47 5.63
C GLY A 173 -12.77 8.28 5.93
N GLY A 174 -13.25 9.04 4.95
CA GLY A 174 -14.48 9.82 5.04
C GLY A 174 -15.72 8.96 5.29
N TRP A 175 -15.83 7.82 4.58
CA TRP A 175 -16.92 6.87 4.75
C TRP A 175 -16.94 6.26 6.16
N MET A 176 -15.79 5.84 6.65
CA MET A 176 -15.64 5.30 8.01
C MET A 176 -16.02 6.34 9.07
N LEU A 177 -15.57 7.59 8.93
CA LEU A 177 -15.90 8.69 9.84
C LEU A 177 -17.38 9.05 9.79
N PHE A 178 -17.98 9.09 8.61
CA PHE A 178 -19.41 9.35 8.44
C PHE A 178 -20.25 8.31 9.18
N GLY A 179 -19.92 7.02 9.02
CA GLY A 179 -20.60 5.95 9.75
C GLY A 179 -20.44 6.06 11.27
N ALA A 180 -19.22 6.36 11.74
CA ALA A 180 -18.96 6.54 13.17
C ALA A 180 -19.69 7.76 13.75
N ALA A 181 -19.67 8.88 13.05
CA ALA A 181 -20.39 10.09 13.47
C ALA A 181 -21.91 9.86 13.53
N SER A 182 -22.47 9.13 12.56
CA SER A 182 -23.90 8.76 12.57
C SER A 182 -24.25 7.88 13.76
N GLN A 183 -23.40 6.91 14.10
CA GLN A 183 -23.59 6.07 15.29
C GLN A 183 -23.56 6.87 16.59
N LEU A 184 -22.58 7.77 16.72
CA LEU A 184 -22.45 8.66 17.89
C LEU A 184 -23.64 9.62 18.05
N ALA A 185 -24.19 10.10 16.92
CA ALA A 185 -25.36 10.97 16.90
C ALA A 185 -26.69 10.22 17.08
N GLY A 186 -26.67 8.87 17.15
CA GLY A 186 -27.89 8.06 17.20
C GLY A 186 -28.71 8.10 15.91
N ILE A 187 -28.09 8.45 14.77
CA ILE A 187 -28.75 8.54 13.46
C ILE A 187 -28.75 7.17 12.81
N ALA A 188 -29.93 6.61 12.60
CA ALA A 188 -30.08 5.39 11.83
C ALA A 188 -29.86 5.66 10.34
N LEU A 189 -28.81 5.07 9.77
CA LEU A 189 -28.57 5.15 8.34
C LEU A 189 -29.48 4.19 7.57
N PRO A 190 -29.89 4.53 6.32
CA PRO A 190 -30.66 3.63 5.47
C PRO A 190 -29.97 2.29 5.29
N ALA A 191 -30.69 1.18 5.43
CA ALA A 191 -30.16 -0.17 5.26
C ALA A 191 -29.47 -0.37 3.88
N ALA A 192 -29.89 0.38 2.87
CA ALA A 192 -29.27 0.36 1.53
C ALA A 192 -27.80 0.79 1.51
N LEU A 193 -27.34 1.56 2.52
CA LEU A 193 -25.92 1.96 2.64
C LEU A 193 -25.05 0.85 3.22
N GLY A 194 -25.66 -0.20 3.80
CA GLY A 194 -24.92 -1.29 4.43
C GLY A 194 -24.15 -0.88 5.70
N PRO A 195 -23.13 -1.64 6.10
CA PRO A 195 -22.33 -1.39 7.29
C PRO A 195 -21.22 -0.35 7.00
N VAL A 196 -21.58 0.92 6.90
CA VAL A 196 -20.75 2.06 6.43
C VAL A 196 -19.35 2.09 7.05
N VAL A 197 -19.21 1.93 8.37
CA VAL A 197 -17.88 1.88 9.03
C VAL A 197 -17.06 0.70 8.54
N SER A 198 -17.69 -0.45 8.39
CA SER A 198 -17.03 -1.69 7.96
C SER A 198 -16.61 -1.64 6.49
N ASP A 199 -17.44 -1.05 5.62
CA ASP A 199 -17.13 -0.86 4.20
C ASP A 199 -15.94 0.10 4.02
N GLY A 200 -15.91 1.20 4.79
CA GLY A 200 -14.76 2.10 4.83
C GLY A 200 -13.49 1.40 5.32
N ALA A 201 -13.60 0.62 6.38
CA ALA A 201 -12.49 -0.14 6.93
C ALA A 201 -11.95 -1.19 5.94
N LEU A 202 -12.84 -1.93 5.24
CA LEU A 202 -12.44 -2.88 4.20
C LEU A 202 -11.70 -2.18 3.05
N THR A 203 -12.23 -1.05 2.59
CA THR A 203 -11.60 -0.24 1.55
C THR A 203 -10.17 0.16 1.95
N LEU A 204 -9.98 0.65 3.18
CA LEU A 204 -8.69 1.06 3.70
C LEU A 204 -7.76 -0.13 3.98
N PHE A 205 -8.28 -1.27 4.42
CA PHE A 205 -7.51 -2.50 4.57
C PHE A 205 -6.89 -2.95 3.24
N LEU A 206 -7.71 -3.03 2.20
CA LEU A 206 -7.25 -3.42 0.86
C LEU A 206 -6.24 -2.41 0.30
N LEU A 207 -6.52 -1.12 0.43
CA LEU A 207 -5.60 -0.08 0.01
C LEU A 207 -4.26 -0.18 0.74
N THR A 208 -4.26 -0.31 2.07
CA THR A 208 -3.03 -0.40 2.89
C THR A 208 -2.20 -1.62 2.50
N ALA A 209 -2.84 -2.75 2.18
CA ALA A 209 -2.15 -3.92 1.66
C ALA A 209 -1.52 -3.64 0.28
N ILE A 210 -2.25 -2.99 -0.62
CA ILE A 210 -1.79 -2.67 -1.98
C ILE A 210 -0.62 -1.67 -1.98
N VAL A 211 -0.61 -0.68 -1.07
CA VAL A 211 0.47 0.32 -0.99
C VAL A 211 1.67 -0.13 -0.15
N THR A 212 1.63 -1.34 0.44
CA THR A 212 2.76 -1.91 1.19
C THR A 212 4.09 -1.86 0.43
N PRO A 213 4.16 -2.13 -0.89
CA PRO A 213 5.39 -1.98 -1.65
C PRO A 213 6.04 -0.60 -1.54
N ALA A 214 5.27 0.49 -1.53
CA ALA A 214 5.80 1.84 -1.34
C ALA A 214 6.49 2.01 0.02
N ASN A 215 5.89 1.47 1.08
CA ASN A 215 6.44 1.48 2.43
C ASN A 215 7.74 0.66 2.53
N VAL A 216 7.79 -0.49 1.87
CA VAL A 216 8.99 -1.34 1.80
C VAL A 216 10.08 -0.71 0.93
N TYR A 217 9.69 -0.01 -0.15
CA TYR A 217 10.63 0.72 -0.99
C TYR A 217 11.34 1.83 -0.21
N ALA A 218 10.61 2.57 0.62
CA ALA A 218 11.20 3.57 1.49
C ALA A 218 12.27 2.97 2.44
N LEU A 219 12.03 1.78 2.99
CA LEU A 219 13.02 1.07 3.81
C LEU A 219 14.23 0.60 2.98
N THR A 220 13.99 -0.02 1.83
CA THR A 220 15.05 -0.69 1.06
C THR A 220 15.92 0.28 0.29
N HIS A 221 15.38 1.40 -0.19
CA HIS A 221 16.04 2.36 -1.06
C HIS A 221 16.27 3.73 -0.40
N GLY A 222 15.79 3.95 0.83
CA GLY A 222 15.96 5.22 1.53
C GLY A 222 15.12 6.35 0.91
N ALA A 223 13.99 6.04 0.29
CA ALA A 223 13.12 7.04 -0.30
C ALA A 223 12.52 7.95 0.79
N ASN A 224 12.59 9.27 0.56
CA ASN A 224 12.05 10.24 1.49
C ASN A 224 10.52 10.24 1.49
N PHE A 225 9.98 10.35 2.69
CA PHE A 225 8.58 10.71 2.89
C PHE A 225 8.30 12.15 2.46
N PRO A 226 7.05 12.46 2.08
CA PRO A 226 6.64 13.82 1.74
C PRO A 226 6.80 14.84 2.89
N LEU A 227 6.97 14.38 4.12
CA LEU A 227 7.30 15.23 5.26
C LEU A 227 8.81 15.44 5.31
N ASP A 228 9.26 16.70 5.52
CA ASP A 228 10.67 17.10 5.62
C ASP A 228 11.41 16.52 6.85
N LEU A 229 11.02 15.32 7.27
CA LEU A 229 11.62 14.60 8.37
C LEU A 229 12.58 13.54 7.84
N GLU A 230 13.86 13.64 8.23
CA GLU A 230 14.80 12.57 8.02
C GLU A 230 14.32 11.31 8.74
N THR A 231 13.99 10.28 7.96
CA THR A 231 13.46 9.02 8.50
C THR A 231 14.52 7.95 8.39
N PRO A 232 15.20 7.61 9.51
CA PRO A 232 16.24 6.58 9.49
C PRO A 232 15.66 5.19 9.18
N PRO A 233 16.48 4.23 8.67
CA PRO A 233 16.01 2.87 8.37
C PRO A 233 15.28 2.18 9.53
N LYS A 234 15.71 2.44 10.77
CA LYS A 234 15.02 1.93 11.97
C LYS A 234 13.60 2.43 12.10
N ALA A 235 13.33 3.70 11.79
CA ALA A 235 11.98 4.26 11.83
C ALA A 235 11.10 3.66 10.74
N HIS A 236 11.63 3.40 9.55
CA HIS A 236 10.91 2.66 8.52
C HIS A 236 10.57 1.23 8.94
N ALA A 237 11.49 0.53 9.61
CA ALA A 237 11.23 -0.82 10.14
C ALA A 237 10.12 -0.81 11.21
N ILE A 238 10.18 0.15 12.15
CA ILE A 238 9.12 0.34 13.16
C ILE A 238 7.78 0.61 12.48
N ARG A 239 7.76 1.46 11.46
CA ARG A 239 6.54 1.78 10.70
C ARG A 239 5.94 0.56 10.01
N LEU A 240 6.77 -0.33 9.44
CA LEU A 240 6.32 -1.60 8.86
C LEU A 240 5.75 -2.54 9.92
N ALA A 241 6.33 -2.57 11.13
CA ALA A 241 5.75 -3.33 12.25
C ALA A 241 4.38 -2.78 12.67
N PHE A 242 4.25 -1.45 12.77
CA PHE A 242 2.97 -0.80 13.04
C PHE A 242 1.93 -1.03 11.92
N GLN A 243 2.36 -1.26 10.69
CA GLN A 243 1.45 -1.60 9.59
C GLN A 243 0.70 -2.91 9.84
N SER A 244 1.31 -3.91 10.48
CA SER A 244 0.61 -5.13 10.89
C SER A 244 -0.52 -4.85 11.89
N VAL A 245 -0.28 -3.94 12.84
CA VAL A 245 -1.31 -3.51 13.82
C VAL A 245 -2.45 -2.79 13.10
N LEU A 246 -2.13 -1.87 12.21
CA LEU A 246 -3.11 -1.10 11.44
C LEU A 246 -3.97 -2.01 10.56
N LEU A 247 -3.34 -2.95 9.85
CA LEU A 247 -4.04 -3.94 9.04
C LEU A 247 -4.94 -4.83 9.89
N ALA A 248 -4.49 -5.28 11.07
CA ALA A 248 -5.31 -6.09 11.96
C ALA A 248 -6.53 -5.32 12.49
N MET A 249 -6.36 -4.04 12.86
CA MET A 249 -7.48 -3.18 13.30
C MET A 249 -8.49 -2.93 12.17
N LEU A 250 -8.01 -2.63 10.96
CA LEU A 250 -8.88 -2.44 9.80
C LEU A 250 -9.62 -3.73 9.43
N LEU A 251 -8.94 -4.89 9.47
CA LEU A 251 -9.54 -6.19 9.20
C LEU A 251 -10.64 -6.52 10.22
N GLU A 252 -10.40 -6.26 11.49
CA GLU A 252 -11.41 -6.45 12.56
C GLU A 252 -12.62 -5.55 12.35
N MET A 253 -12.41 -4.29 11.94
CA MET A 253 -13.52 -3.39 11.62
C MET A 253 -14.26 -3.81 10.34
N ALA A 254 -13.59 -4.45 9.39
CA ALA A 254 -14.14 -4.89 8.12
C ALA A 254 -14.96 -6.20 8.23
N GLN A 255 -14.92 -6.90 9.35
CA GLN A 255 -15.57 -8.21 9.54
C GLN A 255 -17.05 -8.25 9.11
N PRO A 256 -17.92 -7.28 9.49
CA PRO A 256 -19.32 -7.31 9.08
C PRO A 256 -19.50 -7.34 7.55
N THR A 257 -18.74 -6.55 6.82
CA THR A 257 -18.80 -6.52 5.34
C THR A 257 -18.25 -7.81 4.73
N LEU A 258 -17.18 -8.39 5.31
CA LEU A 258 -16.60 -9.64 4.83
C LEU A 258 -17.56 -10.82 5.04
N LEU A 259 -18.19 -10.94 6.21
CA LEU A 259 -19.17 -11.98 6.50
C LEU A 259 -20.39 -11.89 5.58
N ASP A 260 -20.89 -10.68 5.36
CA ASP A 260 -21.98 -10.41 4.44
C ASP A 260 -21.65 -10.81 2.98
N ALA A 261 -20.39 -10.52 2.57
CA ALA A 261 -19.90 -10.93 1.25
C ALA A 261 -19.79 -12.46 1.13
N GLN A 262 -19.26 -13.15 2.17
CA GLN A 262 -19.14 -14.61 2.18
C GLN A 262 -20.50 -15.29 2.12
N TYR A 263 -21.47 -14.79 2.89
CA TYR A 263 -22.85 -15.29 2.86
C TYR A 263 -23.47 -15.14 1.47
N ASN A 264 -23.32 -13.97 0.84
CA ASN A 264 -23.88 -13.71 -0.49
C ASN A 264 -23.22 -14.54 -1.60
N LEU A 265 -21.97 -15.00 -1.39
CA LEU A 265 -21.25 -15.89 -2.32
C LEU A 265 -21.50 -17.37 -2.05
N GLY A 266 -22.29 -17.73 -1.02
CA GLY A 266 -22.56 -19.11 -0.65
C GLY A 266 -21.34 -19.84 -0.08
N LEU A 267 -20.41 -19.11 0.57
CA LEU A 267 -19.21 -19.64 1.17
C LEU A 267 -19.38 -19.94 2.68
N LEU A 268 -20.52 -19.52 3.24
CA LEU A 268 -20.95 -19.78 4.63
C LEU A 268 -22.33 -20.43 4.63
#